data_18fd392fcd5b0b1d5738001986fdc3e6
#
_entry.id   18fd392fcd5b0b1d5738001986fdc3e6
#
_cell.length_a   1.000
_cell.length_b   1.000
_cell.length_c   1.000
_cell.angle_alpha   90.00
_cell.angle_beta   90.00
_cell.angle_gamma   90.00
#
_symmetry.space_group_name_H-M   'P 1'
#
loop_
_entity.id
_entity.type
_entity.pdbx_description
1 polymer ?
#
loop_
_entity_poly.entity_id
_entity_poly.type
_entity_poly.pdbx_seq_one_letter_code
_entity_poly.pdbx_strand_id
1 'polypeptide(L)'
;MRRLLPVTDLTTSTPGPVASADREWTLDELAEAYAYPGDGRPWLRANMVTTLDGAAQHDGRSQGISCAADMRIFGTLRGLADVVLVGAETARREGYRPARAREAFAARRAAAGQGPAPVIAVVSAGLDLDFSLPLFVSPLVPTLVLTGAGAPADRVRAAREAGVEVVVAGDGAGIEPARAVAELVARGHTRMLTEGGPRLLGQFVAAGVLDELCLTVSPVLTAGSAQRIASGPGVKVPERFSLTSLLEEAGFLFSRYGKNGKN
;
A
#
# COMPACT_ATOMS: atom_id res chain seq x y z
N MET A 1 -20.52 7.09 1.28
CA MET A 1 -19.94 5.76 0.94
C MET A 1 -20.92 4.67 1.36
N ARG A 2 -21.21 3.72 0.51
CA ARG A 2 -22.09 2.58 0.81
C ARG A 2 -21.33 1.26 0.68
N ARG A 3 -21.69 0.29 1.53
CA ARG A 3 -21.14 -1.07 1.47
C ARG A 3 -21.98 -1.91 0.52
N LEU A 4 -21.34 -2.52 -0.47
CA LEU A 4 -21.96 -3.43 -1.42
C LEU A 4 -21.68 -4.90 -1.05
N LEU A 5 -20.56 -5.17 -0.36
CA LEU A 5 -20.18 -6.49 0.13
C LEU A 5 -19.36 -6.36 1.44
N PRO A 6 -19.53 -7.25 2.46
CA PRO A 6 -20.61 -8.25 2.56
C PRO A 6 -21.97 -7.57 2.63
N VAL A 7 -22.96 -8.24 2.08
CA VAL A 7 -24.37 -7.83 2.25
C VAL A 7 -24.78 -8.25 3.66
N THR A 8 -24.87 -7.30 4.58
CA THR A 8 -25.10 -7.57 6.00
C THR A 8 -26.54 -7.93 6.36
N ASP A 9 -27.49 -7.85 5.40
CA ASP A 9 -28.89 -8.19 5.66
C ASP A 9 -29.57 -8.88 4.47
N LEU A 10 -29.47 -10.21 4.42
CA LEU A 10 -30.37 -11.05 3.64
C LEU A 10 -31.52 -11.64 4.47
N THR A 11 -31.69 -11.25 5.75
CA THR A 11 -32.64 -11.89 6.65
C THR A 11 -33.89 -11.07 6.98
N THR A 12 -34.05 -9.87 6.50
CA THR A 12 -35.30 -9.11 6.65
C THR A 12 -35.99 -8.92 5.32
N SER A 13 -37.00 -9.74 5.06
CA SER A 13 -37.91 -9.67 3.91
C SER A 13 -38.91 -8.50 3.99
N THR A 14 -38.55 -7.40 4.61
CA THR A 14 -39.31 -6.16 4.58
C THR A 14 -38.43 -5.07 4.00
N PRO A 15 -38.83 -4.39 2.90
CA PRO A 15 -38.15 -3.21 2.46
C PRO A 15 -38.39 -2.10 3.48
N GLY A 16 -37.59 -2.10 4.56
CA GLY A 16 -37.45 -0.90 5.37
C GLY A 16 -36.78 0.20 4.53
N PRO A 17 -36.94 1.48 4.91
CA PRO A 17 -36.25 2.55 4.20
C PRO A 17 -34.76 2.17 4.13
N VAL A 18 -34.22 2.10 2.90
CA VAL A 18 -32.80 1.90 2.64
C VAL A 18 -32.07 2.90 3.52
N ALA A 19 -31.48 2.41 4.61
CA ALA A 19 -30.74 3.24 5.55
C ALA A 19 -29.80 4.08 4.72
N SER A 20 -29.86 5.39 4.85
CA SER A 20 -29.27 6.41 3.98
C SER A 20 -27.86 6.04 3.54
N ALA A 21 -27.78 5.53 2.32
CA ALA A 21 -26.57 4.98 1.74
C ALA A 21 -25.49 6.03 1.45
N ASP A 22 -25.81 7.32 1.56
CA ASP A 22 -25.00 8.41 1.04
C ASP A 22 -24.37 9.31 2.12
N ARG A 23 -23.99 8.73 3.26
CA ARG A 23 -23.17 9.46 4.23
C ARG A 23 -21.68 9.16 4.06
N GLU A 24 -20.86 10.12 4.39
CA GLU A 24 -19.44 9.90 4.54
C GLU A 24 -19.16 8.93 5.72
N TRP A 25 -18.32 7.94 5.49
CA TRP A 25 -17.83 7.07 6.55
C TRP A 25 -16.80 7.81 7.39
N THR A 26 -16.89 7.62 8.70
CA THR A 26 -15.88 8.13 9.64
C THR A 26 -14.56 7.38 9.45
N LEU A 27 -13.48 7.97 9.95
CA LEU A 27 -12.16 7.30 9.93
C LEU A 27 -12.15 6.01 10.77
N ASP A 28 -12.96 5.94 11.84
CA ASP A 28 -13.09 4.72 12.64
C ASP A 28 -13.81 3.61 11.88
N GLU A 29 -14.90 3.92 11.17
CA GLU A 29 -15.57 2.94 10.31
C GLU A 29 -14.66 2.41 9.20
N LEU A 30 -13.85 3.30 8.60
CA LEU A 30 -12.84 2.90 7.63
C LEU A 30 -11.74 2.05 8.30
N ALA A 31 -11.28 2.43 9.49
CA ALA A 31 -10.27 1.67 10.22
C ALA A 31 -10.75 0.25 10.57
N GLU A 32 -12.01 0.09 10.97
CA GLU A 32 -12.63 -1.22 11.19
C GLU A 32 -12.74 -2.02 9.89
N ALA A 33 -13.22 -1.38 8.81
CA ALA A 33 -13.39 -2.03 7.51
C ALA A 33 -12.06 -2.49 6.91
N TYR A 34 -10.95 -1.81 7.22
CA TYR A 34 -9.61 -2.09 6.71
C TYR A 34 -8.66 -2.64 7.78
N ALA A 35 -9.17 -3.12 8.92
CA ALA A 35 -8.32 -3.71 9.95
C ALA A 35 -7.44 -4.84 9.39
N TYR A 36 -6.21 -4.94 9.90
CA TYR A 36 -5.36 -6.11 9.66
C TYR A 36 -5.87 -7.32 10.44
N PRO A 37 -5.57 -8.57 10.03
CA PRO A 37 -5.85 -9.75 10.84
C PRO A 37 -5.31 -9.60 12.27
N GLY A 38 -6.12 -10.03 13.25
CA GLY A 38 -5.77 -9.88 14.68
C GLY A 38 -4.86 -10.97 15.25
N ASP A 39 -4.40 -11.93 14.43
CA ASP A 39 -3.59 -13.08 14.83
C ASP A 39 -2.09 -12.78 14.92
N GLY A 40 -1.67 -11.54 14.65
CA GLY A 40 -0.27 -11.09 14.73
C GLY A 40 0.65 -11.62 13.65
N ARG A 41 0.17 -12.42 12.72
CA ARG A 41 1.01 -12.88 11.58
C ARG A 41 1.36 -11.72 10.65
N PRO A 42 2.54 -11.80 9.99
CA PRO A 42 2.89 -10.83 8.97
C PRO A 42 1.85 -10.78 7.84
N TRP A 43 1.49 -9.57 7.43
CA TRP A 43 0.49 -9.34 6.40
C TRP A 43 0.93 -8.22 5.46
N LEU A 44 1.14 -8.56 4.19
CA LEU A 44 1.47 -7.60 3.14
C LEU A 44 0.22 -7.24 2.33
N ARG A 45 -0.22 -6.01 2.48
CA ARG A 45 -1.33 -5.41 1.74
C ARG A 45 -0.80 -4.49 0.65
N ALA A 46 -1.39 -4.53 -0.55
CA ALA A 46 -1.19 -3.52 -1.57
C ALA A 46 -2.39 -2.56 -1.63
N ASN A 47 -2.13 -1.27 -1.90
CA ASN A 47 -3.15 -0.29 -2.23
C ASN A 47 -2.85 0.34 -3.58
N MET A 48 -3.78 0.22 -4.51
CA MET A 48 -3.65 0.69 -5.89
C MET A 48 -4.95 1.33 -6.37
N VAL A 49 -4.83 2.20 -7.36
CA VAL A 49 -5.96 2.76 -8.11
C VAL A 49 -5.82 2.42 -9.59
N THR A 50 -6.94 2.18 -10.26
CA THR A 50 -7.00 1.92 -11.71
C THR A 50 -8.21 2.58 -12.33
N THR A 51 -8.15 2.87 -13.62
CA THR A 51 -9.30 3.28 -14.44
C THR A 51 -10.12 2.05 -14.88
N LEU A 52 -11.27 2.26 -15.51
CA LEU A 52 -12.09 1.18 -16.07
C LEU A 52 -11.37 0.35 -17.15
N ASP A 53 -10.44 0.97 -17.86
CA ASP A 53 -9.61 0.33 -18.89
C ASP A 53 -8.24 -0.15 -18.38
N GLY A 54 -8.02 -0.11 -17.06
CA GLY A 54 -6.86 -0.73 -16.43
C GLY A 54 -5.62 0.15 -16.32
N ALA A 55 -5.72 1.45 -16.61
CA ALA A 55 -4.60 2.38 -16.43
C ALA A 55 -4.37 2.70 -14.94
N ALA A 56 -3.14 2.64 -14.47
CA ALA A 56 -2.74 2.98 -13.10
C ALA A 56 -2.37 4.46 -12.90
N GLN A 57 -2.46 5.24 -13.96
CA GLN A 57 -2.06 6.64 -13.97
C GLN A 57 -2.67 7.38 -15.15
N HIS A 58 -2.77 8.70 -15.01
CA HIS A 58 -3.00 9.65 -16.10
C HIS A 58 -1.94 10.74 -16.01
N ASP A 59 -1.34 11.12 -17.12
CA ASP A 59 -0.21 12.08 -17.17
C ASP A 59 0.93 11.75 -16.18
N GLY A 60 1.25 10.47 -16.02
CA GLY A 60 2.35 9.98 -15.19
C GLY A 60 2.07 9.95 -13.70
N ARG A 61 0.85 10.28 -13.22
CA ARG A 61 0.47 10.31 -11.81
C ARG A 61 -0.85 9.59 -11.54
N SER A 62 -0.97 9.04 -10.35
CA SER A 62 -2.19 8.40 -9.87
C SER A 62 -3.27 9.43 -9.44
N GLN A 63 -2.85 10.63 -9.07
CA GLN A 63 -3.74 11.68 -8.56
C GLN A 63 -4.89 12.02 -9.53
N GLY A 64 -4.63 12.03 -10.84
CA GLY A 64 -5.63 12.35 -11.87
C GLY A 64 -6.77 11.34 -11.99
N ILE A 65 -6.63 10.15 -11.41
CA ILE A 65 -7.64 9.07 -11.42
C ILE A 65 -8.15 8.73 -10.02
N SER A 66 -7.75 9.47 -8.99
CA SER A 66 -8.15 9.32 -7.59
C SER A 66 -9.27 10.31 -7.23
N CYS A 67 -9.84 10.18 -6.03
CA CYS A 67 -10.85 11.07 -5.49
C CYS A 67 -10.68 11.28 -3.98
N ALA A 68 -11.49 12.16 -3.38
CA ALA A 68 -11.43 12.43 -1.94
C ALA A 68 -11.68 11.18 -1.08
N ALA A 69 -12.62 10.31 -1.50
CA ALA A 69 -12.90 9.05 -0.81
C ALA A 69 -11.70 8.10 -0.86
N ASP A 70 -11.05 7.97 -2.04
CA ASP A 70 -9.82 7.19 -2.21
C ASP A 70 -8.70 7.71 -1.29
N MET A 71 -8.52 9.03 -1.21
CA MET A 71 -7.54 9.65 -0.33
C MET A 71 -7.83 9.46 1.17
N ARG A 72 -9.12 9.34 1.56
CA ARG A 72 -9.50 8.96 2.94
C ARG A 72 -9.09 7.51 3.24
N ILE A 73 -9.38 6.59 2.33
CA ILE A 73 -8.98 5.18 2.44
C ILE A 73 -7.45 5.07 2.47
N PHE A 74 -6.75 5.69 1.52
CA PHE A 74 -5.29 5.76 1.48
C PHE A 74 -4.69 6.23 2.81
N GLY A 75 -5.23 7.31 3.37
CA GLY A 75 -4.80 7.82 4.66
C GLY A 75 -5.11 6.85 5.82
N THR A 76 -6.23 6.14 5.77
CA THR A 76 -6.60 5.11 6.77
C THR A 76 -5.63 3.94 6.71
N LEU A 77 -5.34 3.42 5.51
CA LEU A 77 -4.40 2.31 5.33
C LEU A 77 -3.01 2.63 5.87
N ARG A 78 -2.49 3.84 5.62
CA ARG A 78 -1.25 4.33 6.24
C ARG A 78 -1.36 4.45 7.76
N GLY A 79 -2.51 4.90 8.27
CA GLY A 79 -2.77 4.99 9.71
C GLY A 79 -2.73 3.63 10.43
N LEU A 80 -3.05 2.54 9.74
CA LEU A 80 -3.09 1.18 10.26
C LEU A 80 -1.75 0.42 10.08
N ALA A 81 -0.90 0.82 9.15
CA ALA A 81 0.34 0.13 8.81
C ALA A 81 1.49 0.40 9.80
N ASP A 82 2.39 -0.56 9.97
CA ASP A 82 3.69 -0.36 10.63
C ASP A 82 4.69 0.26 9.66
N VAL A 83 4.66 -0.19 8.40
CA VAL A 83 5.57 0.23 7.34
C VAL A 83 4.85 0.38 6.00
N VAL A 84 5.25 1.38 5.22
CA VAL A 84 4.79 1.64 3.86
C VAL A 84 5.95 1.41 2.89
N LEU A 85 5.83 0.39 2.04
CA LEU A 85 6.82 0.08 1.00
C LEU A 85 6.45 0.80 -0.30
N VAL A 86 7.42 1.44 -0.91
CA VAL A 86 7.25 2.14 -2.18
C VAL A 86 8.51 2.01 -3.04
N GLY A 87 8.34 1.81 -4.34
CA GLY A 87 9.46 1.84 -5.29
C GLY A 87 10.03 3.25 -5.46
N ALA A 88 11.34 3.37 -5.59
CA ALA A 88 12.05 4.65 -5.72
C ALA A 88 11.50 5.54 -6.84
N GLU A 89 11.15 4.97 -7.99
CA GLU A 89 10.57 5.74 -9.11
C GLU A 89 9.22 6.37 -8.73
N THR A 90 8.35 5.59 -8.07
CA THR A 90 7.06 6.08 -7.57
C THR A 90 7.26 7.14 -6.50
N ALA A 91 8.18 6.91 -5.55
CA ALA A 91 8.49 7.88 -4.51
C ALA A 91 8.92 9.25 -5.09
N ARG A 92 9.73 9.24 -6.17
CA ARG A 92 10.14 10.46 -6.88
C ARG A 92 8.98 11.13 -7.63
N ARG A 93 8.23 10.35 -8.43
CA ARG A 93 7.14 10.87 -9.28
C ARG A 93 6.00 11.47 -8.49
N GLU A 94 5.59 10.78 -7.42
CA GLU A 94 4.50 11.21 -6.53
C GLU A 94 4.96 12.21 -5.45
N GLY A 95 6.27 12.49 -5.37
CA GLY A 95 6.83 13.46 -4.42
C GLY A 95 6.65 13.01 -2.97
N TYR A 96 7.06 11.79 -2.64
CA TYR A 96 6.91 11.25 -1.29
C TYR A 96 7.58 12.12 -0.24
N ARG A 97 6.87 12.31 0.86
CA ARG A 97 7.31 13.04 2.05
C ARG A 97 7.31 12.10 3.25
N PRO A 98 7.93 12.49 4.37
CA PRO A 98 7.83 11.75 5.61
C PRO A 98 6.38 11.45 5.99
N ALA A 99 6.14 10.28 6.53
CA ALA A 99 4.84 9.98 7.11
C ALA A 99 4.59 10.91 8.31
N ARG A 100 3.34 11.35 8.46
CA ARG A 100 2.93 12.25 9.54
C ARG A 100 2.15 11.48 10.59
N ALA A 101 2.31 11.87 11.85
CA ALA A 101 1.37 11.48 12.89
C ALA A 101 -0.03 11.99 12.52
N ARG A 102 -1.02 11.14 12.71
CA ARG A 102 -2.43 11.47 12.49
C ARG A 102 -3.16 11.28 13.81
N GLU A 103 -3.66 12.37 14.36
CA GLU A 103 -4.34 12.39 15.66
C GLU A 103 -5.47 11.34 15.72
N ALA A 104 -6.28 11.24 14.68
CA ALA A 104 -7.37 10.26 14.59
C ALA A 104 -6.92 8.80 14.72
N PHE A 105 -5.64 8.49 14.54
CA PHE A 105 -5.07 7.14 14.68
C PHE A 105 -4.17 6.98 15.88
N ALA A 106 -3.88 8.05 16.64
CA ALA A 106 -2.89 8.03 17.71
C ALA A 106 -3.20 6.98 18.79
N ALA A 107 -4.43 6.97 19.31
CA ALA A 107 -4.85 6.00 20.33
C ALA A 107 -4.83 4.56 19.81
N ARG A 108 -5.30 4.32 18.57
CA ARG A 108 -5.31 2.99 17.93
C ARG A 108 -3.88 2.49 17.71
N ARG A 109 -2.97 3.35 17.25
CA ARG A 109 -1.56 3.01 17.05
C ARG A 109 -0.86 2.69 18.37
N ALA A 110 -1.08 3.50 19.40
CA ALA A 110 -0.53 3.27 20.74
C ALA A 110 -1.01 1.93 21.33
N ALA A 111 -2.31 1.63 21.24
CA ALA A 111 -2.88 0.36 21.69
C ALA A 111 -2.32 -0.86 20.92
N ALA A 112 -1.89 -0.65 19.68
CA ALA A 112 -1.28 -1.67 18.82
C ALA A 112 0.25 -1.75 18.95
N GLY A 113 0.88 -0.97 19.84
CA GLY A 113 2.34 -0.91 20.02
C GLY A 113 3.09 -0.28 18.83
N GLN A 114 2.40 0.51 17.99
CA GLN A 114 2.99 1.16 16.83
C GLN A 114 3.59 2.52 17.19
N GLY A 115 4.62 2.95 16.45
CA GLY A 115 5.15 4.30 16.52
C GLY A 115 4.13 5.37 16.06
N PRO A 116 4.47 6.67 16.19
CA PRO A 116 3.52 7.77 15.91
C PRO A 116 3.08 7.86 14.45
N ALA A 117 3.88 7.32 13.52
CA ALA A 117 3.60 7.23 12.09
C ALA A 117 4.17 5.92 11.54
N PRO A 118 3.73 5.44 10.37
CA PRO A 118 4.38 4.30 9.73
C PRO A 118 5.79 4.68 9.26
N VAL A 119 6.68 3.70 9.27
CA VAL A 119 7.98 3.81 8.59
C VAL A 119 7.75 3.91 7.08
N ILE A 120 8.46 4.77 6.37
CA ILE A 120 8.52 4.70 4.91
C ILE A 120 9.73 3.84 4.52
N ALA A 121 9.52 2.82 3.71
CA ALA A 121 10.55 1.93 3.20
C ALA A 121 10.64 2.09 1.67
N VAL A 122 11.69 2.75 1.20
CA VAL A 122 11.92 2.96 -0.23
C VAL A 122 12.69 1.79 -0.82
N VAL A 123 12.12 1.11 -1.81
CA VAL A 123 12.78 0.00 -2.50
C VAL A 123 13.52 0.52 -3.74
N SER A 124 14.83 0.32 -3.77
CA SER A 124 15.70 0.79 -4.85
C SER A 124 16.90 -0.13 -5.10
N ALA A 125 17.07 -0.62 -6.31
CA ALA A 125 18.23 -1.40 -6.69
C ALA A 125 19.49 -0.54 -6.90
N GLY A 126 19.35 0.63 -7.49
CA GLY A 126 20.46 1.53 -7.80
C GLY A 126 20.71 2.62 -6.76
N LEU A 127 19.86 2.76 -5.74
CA LEU A 127 19.89 3.86 -4.77
C LEU A 127 20.04 5.25 -5.44
N ASP A 128 19.46 5.42 -6.64
CA ASP A 128 19.36 6.72 -7.31
C ASP A 128 18.28 7.55 -6.59
N LEU A 129 18.64 8.05 -5.41
CA LEU A 129 17.82 8.82 -4.50
C LEU A 129 18.57 10.08 -4.09
N ASP A 130 17.82 11.16 -3.92
CA ASP A 130 18.34 12.39 -3.33
C ASP A 130 18.13 12.33 -1.80
N PHE A 131 19.20 12.00 -1.09
CA PHE A 131 19.18 11.86 0.37
C PHE A 131 19.09 13.20 1.12
N SER A 132 19.12 14.34 0.43
CA SER A 132 18.91 15.67 1.02
C SER A 132 17.41 16.01 1.18
N LEU A 133 16.52 15.23 0.56
CA LEU A 133 15.09 15.46 0.63
C LEU A 133 14.54 15.26 2.06
N PRO A 134 13.47 15.99 2.45
CA PRO A 134 12.83 15.85 3.76
C PRO A 134 12.48 14.42 4.14
N LEU A 135 12.18 13.57 3.15
CA LEU A 135 11.91 12.14 3.35
C LEU A 135 13.03 11.43 4.13
N PHE A 136 14.28 11.86 3.94
CA PHE A 136 15.46 11.24 4.57
C PHE A 136 16.03 12.06 5.71
N VAL A 137 16.03 13.41 5.61
CA VAL A 137 16.73 14.26 6.58
C VAL A 137 15.87 14.71 7.76
N SER A 138 14.53 14.67 7.64
CA SER A 138 13.63 15.14 8.71
C SER A 138 12.37 14.29 8.87
N PRO A 139 12.46 12.94 8.81
CA PRO A 139 11.31 12.10 9.03
C PRO A 139 10.96 12.04 10.53
N LEU A 140 9.66 11.95 10.85
CA LEU A 140 9.20 11.72 12.23
C LEU A 140 9.61 10.32 12.73
N VAL A 141 9.63 9.35 11.82
CA VAL A 141 10.14 7.99 12.03
C VAL A 141 11.16 7.73 10.93
N PRO A 142 12.37 7.25 11.23
CA PRO A 142 13.43 7.06 10.24
C PRO A 142 12.98 6.30 9.00
N THR A 143 13.33 6.81 7.83
CA THR A 143 13.05 6.16 6.54
C THR A 143 14.07 5.05 6.30
N LEU A 144 13.59 3.89 5.82
CA LEU A 144 14.42 2.77 5.40
C LEU A 144 14.64 2.80 3.89
N VAL A 145 15.78 2.30 3.44
CA VAL A 145 16.02 1.95 2.04
C VAL A 145 16.30 0.46 1.92
N LEU A 146 15.46 -0.25 1.17
CA LEU A 146 15.64 -1.69 0.90
C LEU A 146 16.31 -1.85 -0.46
N THR A 147 17.36 -2.67 -0.48
CA THR A 147 18.15 -2.93 -1.70
C THR A 147 18.71 -4.35 -1.68
N GLY A 148 19.50 -4.73 -2.68
CA GLY A 148 20.26 -5.98 -2.69
C GLY A 148 21.75 -5.77 -2.41
N ALA A 149 22.46 -6.85 -2.14
CA ALA A 149 23.90 -6.85 -1.85
C ALA A 149 24.74 -6.32 -3.04
N GLY A 150 24.25 -6.50 -4.27
CA GLY A 150 24.89 -6.00 -5.48
C GLY A 150 24.58 -4.52 -5.81
N ALA A 151 23.98 -3.76 -4.90
CA ALA A 151 23.76 -2.32 -5.10
C ALA A 151 25.08 -1.56 -5.16
N PRO A 152 25.13 -0.39 -5.89
CA PRO A 152 26.38 0.40 -6.01
C PRO A 152 26.92 0.84 -4.66
N ALA A 153 28.16 0.44 -4.33
CA ALA A 153 28.76 0.62 -3.00
C ALA A 153 28.90 2.10 -2.60
N ASP A 154 29.17 2.98 -3.57
CA ASP A 154 29.25 4.42 -3.37
C ASP A 154 27.88 5.01 -2.99
N ARG A 155 26.81 4.52 -3.60
CA ARG A 155 25.43 4.95 -3.29
C ARG A 155 24.97 4.44 -1.92
N VAL A 156 25.32 3.19 -1.58
CA VAL A 156 25.06 2.64 -0.23
C VAL A 156 25.79 3.43 0.85
N ARG A 157 27.06 3.81 0.58
CA ARG A 157 27.84 4.66 1.49
C ARG A 157 27.18 6.03 1.66
N ALA A 158 26.80 6.69 0.55
CA ALA A 158 26.13 7.99 0.58
C ALA A 158 24.81 7.95 1.40
N ALA A 159 24.02 6.89 1.25
CA ALA A 159 22.81 6.71 2.04
C ALA A 159 23.12 6.64 3.56
N ARG A 160 24.12 5.85 3.94
CA ARG A 160 24.54 5.69 5.33
C ARG A 160 25.13 6.98 5.92
N GLU A 161 25.93 7.71 5.15
CA GLU A 161 26.48 9.02 5.53
C GLU A 161 25.37 10.05 5.76
N ALA A 162 24.26 9.95 5.03
CA ALA A 162 23.06 10.74 5.23
C ALA A 162 22.18 10.25 6.41
N GLY A 163 22.65 9.24 7.19
CA GLY A 163 21.91 8.69 8.33
C GLY A 163 20.75 7.77 7.96
N VAL A 164 20.67 7.31 6.71
CA VAL A 164 19.60 6.42 6.26
C VAL A 164 19.97 4.97 6.53
N GLU A 165 19.07 4.21 7.17
CA GLU A 165 19.23 2.77 7.35
C GLU A 165 19.04 2.05 6.02
N VAL A 166 20.09 1.34 5.57
CA VAL A 166 20.08 0.53 4.35
C VAL A 166 19.92 -0.94 4.72
N VAL A 167 18.81 -1.54 4.33
CA VAL A 167 18.46 -2.95 4.55
C VAL A 167 18.77 -3.74 3.29
N VAL A 168 19.69 -4.72 3.41
CA VAL A 168 20.04 -5.62 2.31
C VAL A 168 19.08 -6.81 2.32
N ALA A 169 18.24 -6.91 1.30
CA ALA A 169 17.17 -7.88 1.20
C ALA A 169 17.21 -8.69 -0.12
N GLY A 170 18.39 -9.01 -0.62
CA GLY A 170 18.62 -9.81 -1.82
C GLY A 170 20.11 -9.91 -2.14
N ASP A 171 20.51 -10.92 -2.90
CA ASP A 171 21.92 -11.13 -3.27
C ASP A 171 22.34 -10.35 -4.53
N GLY A 172 21.37 -10.07 -5.45
CA GLY A 172 21.56 -9.20 -6.60
C GLY A 172 21.50 -7.70 -6.26
N ALA A 173 21.37 -6.84 -7.26
CA ALA A 173 21.21 -5.40 -7.03
C ALA A 173 19.86 -5.05 -6.40
N GLY A 174 18.78 -5.76 -6.75
CA GLY A 174 17.43 -5.54 -6.22
C GLY A 174 17.10 -6.43 -5.04
N ILE A 175 15.92 -6.19 -4.47
CA ILE A 175 15.40 -7.02 -3.39
C ILE A 175 14.89 -8.37 -3.90
N GLU A 176 14.92 -9.37 -3.03
CA GLU A 176 14.12 -10.59 -3.10
C GLU A 176 12.88 -10.39 -2.23
N PRO A 177 11.66 -10.39 -2.79
CA PRO A 177 10.45 -10.00 -2.07
C PRO A 177 10.23 -10.74 -0.74
N ALA A 178 10.45 -12.05 -0.70
CA ALA A 178 10.30 -12.84 0.53
C ALA A 178 11.31 -12.42 1.60
N ARG A 179 12.56 -12.12 1.20
CA ARG A 179 13.59 -11.64 2.10
C ARG A 179 13.30 -10.22 2.59
N ALA A 180 12.79 -9.35 1.73
CA ALA A 180 12.37 -8.01 2.13
C ALA A 180 11.26 -8.05 3.20
N VAL A 181 10.26 -8.93 3.03
CA VAL A 181 9.23 -9.17 4.05
C VAL A 181 9.86 -9.68 5.35
N ALA A 182 10.75 -10.67 5.30
CA ALA A 182 11.41 -11.22 6.47
C ALA A 182 12.25 -10.16 7.23
N GLU A 183 12.99 -9.32 6.52
CA GLU A 183 13.78 -8.22 7.10
C GLU A 183 12.91 -7.17 7.81
N LEU A 184 11.73 -6.87 7.27
CA LEU A 184 10.77 -5.96 7.91
C LEU A 184 10.14 -6.60 9.15
N VAL A 185 9.78 -7.89 9.07
CA VAL A 185 9.26 -8.65 10.22
C VAL A 185 10.29 -8.71 11.36
N ALA A 186 11.56 -8.96 11.05
CA ALA A 186 12.64 -8.96 12.04
C ALA A 186 12.80 -7.61 12.77
N ARG A 187 12.33 -6.52 12.15
CA ARG A 187 12.27 -5.17 12.74
C ARG A 187 10.95 -4.87 13.46
N GLY A 188 10.06 -5.85 13.59
CA GLY A 188 8.75 -5.70 14.24
C GLY A 188 7.65 -5.14 13.34
N HIS A 189 7.87 -5.01 12.04
CA HIS A 189 6.86 -4.51 11.10
C HIS A 189 6.05 -5.67 10.50
N THR A 190 4.96 -6.03 11.15
CA THR A 190 4.08 -7.14 10.71
C THR A 190 2.91 -6.66 9.85
N ARG A 191 2.48 -5.40 10.00
CA ARG A 191 1.42 -4.77 9.21
C ARG A 191 2.04 -3.94 8.08
N MET A 192 2.25 -4.56 6.93
CA MET A 192 2.94 -3.98 5.79
C MET A 192 1.93 -3.49 4.75
N LEU A 193 2.13 -2.26 4.27
CA LEU A 193 1.38 -1.66 3.16
C LEU A 193 2.35 -1.40 2.01
N THR A 194 2.09 -1.92 0.81
CA THR A 194 2.80 -1.44 -0.37
C THR A 194 1.89 -0.52 -1.21
N GLU A 195 2.44 0.60 -1.63
CA GLU A 195 1.81 1.55 -2.54
C GLU A 195 2.41 1.47 -3.96
N GLY A 196 3.03 0.33 -4.24
CA GLY A 196 3.64 0.03 -5.52
C GLY A 196 5.02 0.74 -5.65
N GLY A 197 5.52 1.26 -6.83
CA GLY A 197 4.83 1.22 -8.14
C GLY A 197 4.62 -0.15 -8.76
N PRO A 198 4.15 -0.11 -9.98
CA PRO A 198 3.73 -1.32 -10.68
C PRO A 198 4.78 -2.42 -10.78
N ARG A 199 6.06 -2.06 -10.94
CA ARG A 199 7.15 -3.06 -10.96
C ARG A 199 7.33 -3.74 -9.61
N LEU A 200 7.26 -2.98 -8.51
CA LEU A 200 7.38 -3.54 -7.16
C LEU A 200 6.19 -4.44 -6.84
N LEU A 201 4.96 -4.02 -7.16
CA LEU A 201 3.79 -4.86 -6.99
C LEU A 201 3.90 -6.15 -7.82
N GLY A 202 4.34 -6.06 -9.08
CA GLY A 202 4.56 -7.25 -9.93
C GLY A 202 5.56 -8.23 -9.33
N GLN A 203 6.65 -7.76 -8.69
CA GLN A 203 7.61 -8.60 -7.98
C GLN A 203 6.98 -9.31 -6.77
N PHE A 204 6.17 -8.60 -5.96
CA PHE A 204 5.49 -9.20 -4.81
C PHE A 204 4.45 -10.25 -5.26
N VAL A 205 3.72 -9.99 -6.34
CA VAL A 205 2.79 -10.97 -6.93
C VAL A 205 3.55 -12.19 -7.44
N ALA A 206 4.62 -11.99 -8.23
CA ALA A 206 5.41 -13.09 -8.79
C ALA A 206 6.08 -13.97 -7.73
N ALA A 207 6.43 -13.39 -6.57
CA ALA A 207 7.00 -14.11 -5.44
C ALA A 207 5.93 -14.75 -4.52
N GLY A 208 4.64 -14.52 -4.78
CA GLY A 208 3.55 -15.08 -3.99
C GLY A 208 3.45 -14.55 -2.56
N VAL A 209 4.07 -13.39 -2.26
CA VAL A 209 4.13 -12.82 -0.89
C VAL A 209 3.00 -11.83 -0.59
N LEU A 210 2.22 -11.43 -1.59
CA LEU A 210 1.09 -10.52 -1.40
C LEU A 210 -0.08 -11.26 -0.74
N ASP A 211 -0.60 -10.72 0.36
CA ASP A 211 -1.72 -11.28 1.11
C ASP A 211 -3.05 -10.62 0.75
N GLU A 212 -3.03 -9.32 0.46
CA GLU A 212 -4.25 -8.55 0.21
C GLU A 212 -4.01 -7.46 -0.84
N LEU A 213 -4.99 -7.26 -1.71
CA LEU A 213 -5.05 -6.14 -2.64
C LEU A 213 -6.27 -5.28 -2.30
N CYS A 214 -6.04 -4.02 -1.94
CA CYS A 214 -7.03 -2.95 -1.94
C CYS A 214 -6.94 -2.24 -3.29
N LEU A 215 -8.02 -2.30 -4.07
CA LEU A 215 -8.06 -1.73 -5.40
C LEU A 215 -9.22 -0.76 -5.53
N THR A 216 -8.89 0.48 -5.82
CA THR A 216 -9.86 1.50 -6.23
C THR A 216 -10.02 1.44 -7.74
N VAL A 217 -11.26 1.30 -8.20
CA VAL A 217 -11.63 1.44 -9.62
C VAL A 217 -12.27 2.80 -9.81
N SER A 218 -11.58 3.68 -10.51
CA SER A 218 -12.04 5.00 -10.91
C SER A 218 -13.02 4.91 -12.08
N PRO A 219 -14.14 5.64 -12.07
CA PRO A 219 -15.16 5.55 -13.12
C PRO A 219 -14.77 6.34 -14.39
N VAL A 220 -13.48 6.25 -14.80
CA VAL A 220 -12.96 6.97 -15.98
C VAL A 220 -12.29 6.01 -16.95
N LEU A 221 -12.20 6.42 -18.20
CA LEU A 221 -11.44 5.77 -19.28
C LEU A 221 -10.33 6.72 -19.72
N THR A 222 -9.12 6.23 -19.88
CA THR A 222 -7.96 7.02 -20.33
C THR A 222 -7.49 6.64 -21.71
N ALA A 223 -7.75 5.41 -22.14
CA ALA A 223 -7.21 4.82 -23.38
C ALA A 223 -5.66 4.89 -23.43
N GLY A 224 -5.08 4.66 -24.61
CA GLY A 224 -3.62 4.75 -24.79
C GLY A 224 -2.85 3.58 -24.20
N SER A 225 -1.56 3.82 -23.87
CA SER A 225 -0.60 2.80 -23.44
C SER A 225 -0.21 2.93 -21.96
N ALA A 226 -1.09 3.47 -21.13
CA ALA A 226 -0.79 3.66 -19.71
C ALA A 226 -0.46 2.33 -19.00
N GLN A 227 0.46 2.38 -18.04
CA GLN A 227 0.89 1.22 -17.29
C GLN A 227 -0.23 0.68 -16.40
N ARG A 228 -0.34 -0.66 -16.32
CA ARG A 228 -1.23 -1.34 -15.36
C ARG A 228 -0.70 -1.24 -13.93
N ILE A 229 -1.54 -1.55 -12.94
CA ILE A 229 -1.17 -1.55 -11.51
C ILE A 229 -0.02 -2.50 -11.16
N ALA A 230 0.20 -3.56 -11.94
CA ALA A 230 1.29 -4.52 -11.78
C ALA A 230 1.97 -4.79 -13.12
N SER A 231 3.31 -4.79 -13.12
CA SER A 231 4.17 -5.08 -14.29
C SER A 231 5.46 -5.76 -13.86
N GLY A 232 6.17 -6.39 -14.79
CA GLY A 232 7.43 -7.09 -14.50
C GLY A 232 7.34 -8.58 -14.78
N PRO A 233 7.93 -9.46 -13.94
CA PRO A 233 7.92 -10.88 -14.18
C PRO A 233 6.50 -11.44 -14.26
N GLY A 234 6.21 -12.21 -15.29
CA GLY A 234 4.93 -12.92 -15.40
C GLY A 234 4.87 -14.09 -14.41
N VAL A 235 3.67 -14.36 -13.91
CA VAL A 235 3.40 -15.56 -13.12
C VAL A 235 3.03 -16.73 -14.05
N LYS A 236 3.56 -17.93 -13.79
CA LYS A 236 3.21 -19.12 -14.58
C LYS A 236 1.75 -19.53 -14.39
N VAL A 237 1.25 -19.40 -13.17
CA VAL A 237 -0.13 -19.67 -12.80
C VAL A 237 -0.69 -18.40 -12.15
N PRO A 238 -1.82 -17.86 -12.65
CA PRO A 238 -2.42 -16.68 -12.05
C PRO A 238 -2.76 -16.91 -10.57
N GLU A 239 -2.35 -15.98 -9.73
CA GLU A 239 -2.71 -15.96 -8.30
C GLU A 239 -4.20 -15.66 -8.15
N ARG A 240 -4.89 -16.43 -7.31
CA ARG A 240 -6.33 -16.26 -7.05
C ARG A 240 -6.55 -15.53 -5.72
N PHE A 241 -7.40 -14.53 -5.77
CA PHE A 241 -7.86 -13.77 -4.64
C PHE A 241 -9.38 -13.82 -4.55
N SER A 242 -9.91 -13.77 -3.35
CA SER A 242 -11.36 -13.69 -3.07
C SER A 242 -11.73 -12.26 -2.69
N LEU A 243 -12.82 -11.76 -3.25
CA LEU A 243 -13.39 -10.46 -2.86
C LEU A 243 -13.93 -10.56 -1.43
N THR A 244 -13.37 -9.76 -0.52
CA THR A 244 -13.71 -9.75 0.91
C THR A 244 -14.55 -8.53 1.29
N SER A 245 -14.43 -7.42 0.56
CA SER A 245 -15.20 -6.21 0.78
C SER A 245 -15.33 -5.41 -0.51
N LEU A 246 -16.46 -4.75 -0.68
CA LEU A 246 -16.71 -3.80 -1.76
C LEU A 246 -17.48 -2.61 -1.22
N LEU A 247 -16.92 -1.42 -1.38
CA LEU A 247 -17.53 -0.13 -1.04
C LEU A 247 -17.71 0.69 -2.32
N GLU A 248 -18.63 1.63 -2.30
CA GLU A 248 -18.88 2.56 -3.40
C GLU A 248 -19.10 3.97 -2.88
N GLU A 249 -18.55 4.97 -3.57
CA GLU A 249 -18.85 6.38 -3.38
C GLU A 249 -18.62 7.13 -4.70
N ALA A 250 -19.64 7.87 -5.14
CA ALA A 250 -19.58 8.71 -6.35
C ALA A 250 -19.10 7.96 -7.62
N GLY A 251 -19.52 6.69 -7.79
CA GLY A 251 -19.15 5.85 -8.92
C GLY A 251 -17.79 5.15 -8.77
N PHE A 252 -16.97 5.51 -7.79
CA PHE A 252 -15.74 4.79 -7.48
C PHE A 252 -16.06 3.50 -6.72
N LEU A 253 -15.40 2.41 -7.11
CA LEU A 253 -15.46 1.14 -6.38
C LEU A 253 -14.18 0.93 -5.58
N PHE A 254 -14.33 0.62 -4.31
CA PHE A 254 -13.22 0.32 -3.39
C PHE A 254 -13.32 -1.14 -2.98
N SER A 255 -12.52 -1.97 -3.61
CA SER A 255 -12.54 -3.42 -3.40
C SER A 255 -11.37 -3.88 -2.54
N ARG A 256 -11.61 -4.92 -1.72
CA ARG A 256 -10.58 -5.66 -1.01
C ARG A 256 -10.60 -7.10 -1.46
N TYR A 257 -9.46 -7.60 -1.83
CA TYR A 257 -9.26 -9.00 -2.24
C TYR A 257 -8.21 -9.64 -1.34
N GLY A 258 -8.58 -10.69 -0.63
CA GLY A 258 -7.66 -11.51 0.16
C GLY A 258 -7.15 -12.72 -0.62
N LYS A 259 -5.90 -13.11 -0.43
CA LYS A 259 -5.33 -14.31 -1.04
C LYS A 259 -6.01 -15.57 -0.50
N ASN A 260 -6.44 -16.48 -1.38
CA ASN A 260 -7.08 -17.73 -0.99
C ASN A 260 -6.12 -18.61 -0.16
N GLY A 261 -6.66 -19.22 0.90
CA GLY A 261 -5.89 -20.13 1.76
C GLY A 261 -5.09 -19.47 2.89
N LYS A 262 -5.25 -18.15 3.09
CA LYS A 262 -4.66 -17.41 4.22
C LYS A 262 -5.70 -16.77 5.16
N ASN A 263 -7.00 -17.07 4.96
CA ASN A 263 -8.08 -16.63 5.85
C ASN A 263 -8.31 -17.61 6.99
#